data_88fa9a870c0ff470950995ed918a6334
#
_entry.id   88fa9a870c0ff470950995ed918a6334
#
_cell.length_a   1.000
_cell.length_b   1.000
_cell.length_c   1.000
_cell.angle_alpha   90.00
_cell.angle_beta   90.00
_cell.angle_gamma   90.00
#
_symmetry.space_group_name_H-M   'P 1'
#
loop_
_entity.id
_entity.type
_entity.pdbx_description
1 polymer ?
#
loop_
_entity_poly.entity_id
_entity_poly.type
_entity_poly.pdbx_seq_one_letter_code
_entity_poly.pdbx_strand_id
1 'polypeptide(L)'
;HTANRRQRQMCIRDRVWSHHLTEATTSLLSETILAPGDLAGGVVHQDRLWFDCVAPSIAQEVCSTDGTAPGTRTETDLRAGSASALIRGFATSGEVLFMIASGQIDGVETGSCLWVLDETNPPQMVHDPWSGLNNNSNAGTFGGLVVSEHQVFFIANDGTTGHEWQAFSHGSLNGEWLIWPA
;
A
#
# COMPACT_ATOMS: atom_id res chain seq x y z
N HIS A 1 -18.33 -14.75 31.89
CA HIS A 1 -19.07 -14.31 30.70
C HIS A 1 -18.60 -12.94 30.14
N THR A 2 -17.93 -12.09 30.95
CA THR A 2 -17.44 -10.76 30.54
C THR A 2 -16.12 -10.81 29.75
N ALA A 3 -15.26 -11.80 29.99
CA ALA A 3 -13.99 -11.95 29.27
C ALA A 3 -14.22 -12.32 27.77
N ASN A 4 -15.22 -13.14 27.48
CA ASN A 4 -15.56 -13.54 26.11
C ASN A 4 -16.14 -12.39 25.25
N ARG A 5 -16.81 -11.40 25.87
CA ARG A 5 -17.29 -10.21 25.15
C ARG A 5 -16.16 -9.27 24.77
N ARG A 6 -15.15 -9.09 25.64
CA ARG A 6 -13.98 -8.25 25.33
C ARG A 6 -13.07 -8.87 24.26
N GLN A 7 -12.87 -10.19 24.29
CA GLN A 7 -12.13 -10.88 23.22
C GLN A 7 -12.84 -10.82 21.87
N ARG A 8 -14.19 -10.95 21.83
CA ARG A 8 -14.95 -10.80 20.58
C ARG A 8 -14.90 -9.37 20.02
N GLN A 9 -14.87 -8.35 20.88
CA GLN A 9 -14.75 -6.96 20.42
C GLN A 9 -13.35 -6.62 19.92
N MET A 10 -12.27 -7.22 20.46
CA MET A 10 -10.92 -7.04 19.94
C MET A 10 -10.75 -7.71 18.56
N CYS A 11 -11.31 -8.89 18.35
CA CYS A 11 -11.23 -9.59 17.05
C CYS A 11 -12.09 -8.98 15.94
N ILE A 12 -13.07 -8.13 16.27
CA ILE A 12 -13.93 -7.48 15.27
C ILE A 12 -13.30 -6.21 14.69
N ARG A 13 -12.37 -5.58 15.39
CA ARG A 13 -11.78 -4.29 14.98
C ARG A 13 -10.77 -4.39 13.84
N ASP A 14 -10.20 -5.55 13.64
CA ASP A 14 -9.11 -5.75 12.70
C ASP A 14 -9.55 -6.42 11.38
N ARG A 15 -10.82 -6.77 11.25
CA ARG A 15 -11.37 -7.45 10.08
C ARG A 15 -11.97 -6.46 9.08
N VAL A 16 -12.01 -6.85 7.84
CA VAL A 16 -12.59 -6.06 6.75
C VAL A 16 -14.09 -6.39 6.64
N TRP A 17 -14.92 -5.35 6.70
CA TRP A 17 -16.37 -5.45 6.63
C TRP A 17 -16.92 -4.51 5.55
N SER A 18 -17.98 -4.91 4.88
CA SER A 18 -18.81 -4.01 4.07
C SER A 18 -20.15 -3.73 4.74
N HIS A 19 -20.67 -2.52 4.54
CA HIS A 19 -22.00 -2.14 4.98
C HIS A 19 -22.79 -1.57 3.81
N HIS A 20 -23.89 -2.23 3.47
CA HIS A 20 -24.79 -1.79 2.40
C HIS A 20 -25.85 -0.85 2.96
N LEU A 21 -25.76 0.43 2.61
CA LEU A 21 -26.57 1.49 3.22
C LEU A 21 -28.10 1.31 2.94
N THR A 22 -28.45 0.91 1.73
CA THR A 22 -29.85 0.77 1.32
C THR A 22 -30.51 -0.43 1.97
N GLU A 23 -29.80 -1.53 2.11
CA GLU A 23 -30.30 -2.77 2.69
C GLU A 23 -30.07 -2.86 4.20
N ALA A 24 -29.29 -1.93 4.76
CA ALA A 24 -28.85 -1.89 6.14
C ALA A 24 -28.20 -3.23 6.60
N THR A 25 -27.50 -3.89 5.69
CA THR A 25 -26.82 -5.16 5.95
C THR A 25 -25.33 -4.95 6.12
N THR A 26 -24.71 -5.72 7.03
CA THR A 26 -23.27 -5.73 7.24
C THR A 26 -22.72 -7.12 6.99
N SER A 27 -21.72 -7.23 6.14
CA SER A 27 -21.11 -8.49 5.74
C SER A 27 -19.63 -8.49 6.04
N LEU A 28 -19.14 -9.60 6.59
CA LEU A 28 -17.70 -9.85 6.74
C LEU A 28 -17.10 -10.20 5.39
N LEU A 29 -16.05 -9.48 4.98
CA LEU A 29 -15.41 -9.69 3.69
C LEU A 29 -14.31 -10.75 3.73
N SER A 30 -13.60 -10.87 4.86
CA SER A 30 -12.59 -11.91 5.05
C SER A 30 -12.48 -12.35 6.50
N GLU A 31 -12.29 -13.65 6.70
CA GLU A 31 -11.95 -14.23 8.01
C GLU A 31 -10.44 -14.15 8.32
N THR A 32 -9.62 -14.04 7.30
CA THR A 32 -8.17 -14.19 7.40
C THR A 32 -7.39 -12.92 7.07
N ILE A 33 -7.93 -12.03 6.25
CA ILE A 33 -7.33 -10.75 5.97
C ILE A 33 -7.73 -9.76 7.06
N LEU A 34 -6.74 -9.20 7.73
CA LEU A 34 -6.90 -8.20 8.76
C LEU A 34 -6.44 -6.84 8.26
N ALA A 35 -7.16 -5.78 8.59
CA ALA A 35 -6.79 -4.40 8.32
C ALA A 35 -6.60 -3.67 9.66
N PRO A 36 -5.43 -3.75 10.29
CA PRO A 36 -5.16 -3.08 11.56
C PRO A 36 -5.30 -1.57 11.38
N GLY A 37 -6.14 -0.94 12.21
CA GLY A 37 -6.63 0.42 12.02
C GLY A 37 -5.64 1.56 12.29
N ASP A 38 -4.36 1.27 12.46
CA ASP A 38 -3.26 2.22 12.72
C ASP A 38 -2.25 2.31 11.58
N LEU A 39 -2.58 1.72 10.43
CA LEU A 39 -1.69 1.62 9.26
C LEU A 39 -1.98 2.73 8.22
N ALA A 40 -1.33 2.64 7.08
CA ALA A 40 -1.26 3.70 6.08
C ALA A 40 -2.60 4.16 5.46
N GLY A 41 -3.70 3.55 5.90
CA GLY A 41 -5.02 3.85 5.34
C GLY A 41 -5.27 3.13 4.03
N GLY A 42 -6.19 3.66 3.23
CA GLY A 42 -6.55 3.07 1.95
C GLY A 42 -6.92 4.13 0.92
N VAL A 43 -6.96 3.71 -0.33
CA VAL A 43 -7.34 4.54 -1.47
C VAL A 43 -8.27 3.76 -2.40
N VAL A 44 -9.23 4.45 -2.99
CA VAL A 44 -10.07 3.85 -4.04
C VAL A 44 -9.38 4.08 -5.39
N HIS A 45 -9.18 2.98 -6.11
CA HIS A 45 -8.62 2.97 -7.45
C HIS A 45 -9.31 1.90 -8.30
N GLN A 46 -9.82 2.26 -9.48
CA GLN A 46 -10.53 1.37 -10.40
C GLN A 46 -11.65 0.55 -9.70
N ASP A 47 -12.54 1.26 -8.98
CA ASP A 47 -13.67 0.70 -8.22
C ASP A 47 -13.30 -0.32 -7.12
N ARG A 48 -12.04 -0.36 -6.71
CA ARG A 48 -11.56 -1.18 -5.61
C ARG A 48 -10.96 -0.31 -4.51
N LEU A 49 -11.17 -0.70 -3.26
CA LEU A 49 -10.41 -0.17 -2.14
C LEU A 49 -9.08 -0.94 -2.04
N TRP A 50 -7.97 -0.23 -2.12
CA TRP A 50 -6.62 -0.71 -1.87
C TRP A 50 -6.18 -0.28 -0.48
N PHE A 51 -5.66 -1.19 0.30
CA PHE A 51 -5.30 -0.94 1.70
C PHE A 51 -4.17 -1.86 2.14
N ASP A 52 -3.49 -1.48 3.20
CA ASP A 52 -2.53 -2.35 3.84
C ASP A 52 -3.24 -3.35 4.76
N CYS A 53 -2.73 -4.56 4.77
CA CYS A 53 -3.35 -5.67 5.47
C CYS A 53 -2.31 -6.61 6.07
N VAL A 54 -2.78 -7.50 6.93
CA VAL A 54 -2.04 -8.65 7.42
C VAL A 54 -2.86 -9.90 7.11
N ALA A 55 -2.23 -10.93 6.56
CA ALA A 55 -2.87 -12.20 6.27
C ALA A 55 -2.02 -13.38 6.78
N PRO A 56 -2.59 -14.60 6.90
CA PRO A 56 -1.85 -15.76 7.35
C PRO A 56 -0.60 -16.01 6.48
N SER A 57 0.52 -16.23 7.14
CA SER A 57 1.83 -16.51 6.51
C SER A 57 2.53 -15.32 5.84
N ILE A 58 1.88 -14.17 5.80
CA ILE A 58 2.47 -12.91 5.34
C ILE A 58 2.29 -11.84 6.42
N ALA A 59 3.25 -10.92 6.52
CA ALA A 59 3.14 -9.79 7.44
C ALA A 59 2.28 -8.67 6.82
N GLN A 60 2.65 -7.42 6.99
CA GLN A 60 1.96 -6.29 6.37
C GLN A 60 2.24 -6.27 4.85
N GLU A 61 1.19 -6.40 4.06
CA GLU A 61 1.21 -6.41 2.61
C GLU A 61 0.03 -5.62 2.03
N VAL A 62 -0.08 -5.55 0.71
CA VAL A 62 -1.19 -4.87 0.03
C VAL A 62 -2.34 -5.82 -0.20
N CYS A 63 -3.52 -5.39 0.19
CA CYS A 63 -4.78 -6.04 -0.14
C CYS A 63 -5.69 -5.13 -0.95
N SER A 64 -6.66 -5.73 -1.63
CA SER A 64 -7.74 -4.98 -2.24
C SER A 64 -9.10 -5.63 -2.01
N THR A 65 -10.15 -4.85 -2.18
CA THR A 65 -11.54 -5.35 -2.14
C THR A 65 -12.44 -4.53 -3.06
N ASP A 66 -13.37 -5.21 -3.73
CA ASP A 66 -14.49 -4.60 -4.46
C ASP A 66 -15.75 -4.47 -3.60
N GLY A 67 -15.63 -4.71 -2.29
CA GLY A 67 -16.76 -4.73 -1.34
C GLY A 67 -17.43 -6.09 -1.21
N THR A 68 -16.94 -7.13 -1.89
CA THR A 68 -17.44 -8.51 -1.79
C THR A 68 -16.41 -9.44 -1.14
N ALA A 69 -16.86 -10.52 -0.51
CA ALA A 69 -15.96 -11.50 0.06
C ALA A 69 -15.07 -12.20 -1.00
N PRO A 70 -15.61 -12.64 -2.15
CA PRO A 70 -14.76 -13.20 -3.22
C PRO A 70 -13.77 -12.22 -3.84
N GLY A 71 -14.12 -10.93 -3.85
CA GLY A 71 -13.27 -9.86 -4.40
C GLY A 71 -12.26 -9.30 -3.40
N THR A 72 -12.22 -9.80 -2.16
CA THR A 72 -11.26 -9.38 -1.12
C THR A 72 -10.06 -10.31 -1.12
N ARG A 73 -8.87 -9.79 -1.44
CA ARG A 73 -7.68 -10.60 -1.64
C ARG A 73 -6.39 -9.85 -1.30
N THR A 74 -5.31 -10.59 -1.09
CA THR A 74 -3.94 -10.08 -1.05
C THR A 74 -3.44 -9.89 -2.48
N GLU A 75 -2.84 -8.75 -2.76
CA GLU A 75 -2.35 -8.37 -4.10
C GLU A 75 -0.84 -8.55 -4.23
N THR A 76 -0.10 -8.42 -3.15
CA THR A 76 1.37 -8.43 -3.18
C THR A 76 1.98 -9.30 -2.09
N ASP A 77 3.22 -9.72 -2.32
CA ASP A 77 4.18 -10.21 -1.33
C ASP A 77 5.51 -9.52 -1.66
N LEU A 78 5.58 -8.22 -1.33
CA LEU A 78 6.74 -7.37 -1.65
C LEU A 78 8.00 -7.80 -0.90
N ARG A 79 7.81 -8.39 0.28
CA ARG A 79 8.88 -8.93 1.09
C ARG A 79 8.54 -10.37 1.46
N ALA A 80 9.10 -11.31 0.72
CA ALA A 80 8.77 -12.72 0.79
C ALA A 80 8.68 -13.28 2.22
N GLY A 81 7.59 -13.97 2.53
CA GLY A 81 7.36 -14.66 3.79
C GLY A 81 6.82 -13.75 4.91
N SER A 82 7.45 -13.79 6.09
CA SER A 82 6.95 -13.10 7.29
C SER A 82 7.51 -11.68 7.48
N ALA A 83 8.22 -11.14 6.50
CA ALA A 83 8.73 -9.78 6.54
C ALA A 83 7.64 -8.78 6.13
N SER A 84 7.56 -7.63 6.82
CA SER A 84 6.56 -6.60 6.56
C SER A 84 7.00 -5.65 5.45
N ALA A 85 6.13 -5.36 4.49
CA ALA A 85 6.37 -4.37 3.45
C ALA A 85 6.41 -2.92 3.96
N LEU A 86 6.05 -2.68 5.22
CA LEU A 86 6.08 -1.36 5.85
C LEU A 86 5.44 -0.28 4.97
N ILE A 87 4.21 -0.54 4.52
CA ILE A 87 3.46 0.38 3.68
C ILE A 87 3.21 1.68 4.44
N ARG A 88 3.48 2.83 3.79
CA ARG A 88 3.39 4.14 4.42
C ARG A 88 2.38 5.07 3.79
N GLY A 89 1.82 4.70 2.64
CA GLY A 89 0.77 5.46 1.99
C GLY A 89 0.49 4.99 0.59
N PHE A 90 -0.72 5.35 0.14
CA PHE A 90 -1.21 5.14 -1.21
C PHE A 90 -1.68 6.46 -1.80
N ALA A 91 -1.57 6.61 -3.10
CA ALA A 91 -2.18 7.71 -3.84
C ALA A 91 -2.47 7.30 -5.28
N THR A 92 -3.46 7.93 -5.91
CA THR A 92 -3.82 7.65 -7.30
C THR A 92 -3.65 8.89 -8.18
N SER A 93 -3.20 8.69 -9.40
CA SER A 93 -3.20 9.70 -10.46
C SER A 93 -3.66 9.07 -11.76
N GLY A 94 -4.85 9.43 -12.21
CA GLY A 94 -5.46 8.79 -13.37
C GLY A 94 -5.60 7.29 -13.17
N GLU A 95 -4.98 6.51 -14.03
CA GLU A 95 -5.01 5.04 -13.99
C GLU A 95 -3.85 4.42 -13.19
N VAL A 96 -3.02 5.25 -12.54
CA VAL A 96 -1.87 4.77 -11.76
C VAL A 96 -2.16 4.78 -10.28
N LEU A 97 -1.83 3.69 -9.63
CA LEU A 97 -1.80 3.57 -8.18
C LEU A 97 -0.35 3.60 -7.70
N PHE A 98 -0.01 4.60 -6.92
CA PHE A 98 1.28 4.75 -6.28
C PHE A 98 1.25 4.29 -4.83
N MET A 99 2.37 3.77 -4.38
CA MET A 99 2.55 3.33 -3.00
C MET A 99 3.98 3.61 -2.54
N ILE A 100 4.15 3.98 -1.27
CA ILE A 100 5.45 3.89 -0.59
C ILE A 100 5.46 2.65 0.28
N ALA A 101 6.43 1.79 0.03
CA ALA A 101 6.65 0.57 0.78
C ALA A 101 8.12 0.15 0.76
N SER A 102 8.50 -0.73 1.68
CA SER A 102 9.72 -1.50 1.61
C SER A 102 9.47 -2.79 0.86
N GLY A 103 10.39 -3.20 0.01
CA GLY A 103 10.26 -4.41 -0.78
C GLY A 103 11.59 -5.14 -0.95
N GLN A 104 11.57 -6.17 -1.77
CA GLN A 104 12.75 -6.91 -2.21
C GLN A 104 12.76 -7.00 -3.74
N ILE A 105 13.93 -6.80 -4.33
CA ILE A 105 14.20 -7.08 -5.73
C ILE A 105 15.33 -8.10 -5.78
N ASP A 106 15.09 -9.25 -6.39
CA ASP A 106 16.04 -10.37 -6.45
C ASP A 106 16.57 -10.80 -5.06
N GLY A 107 15.70 -10.74 -4.04
CA GLY A 107 16.04 -11.08 -2.66
C GLY A 107 16.82 -10.00 -1.90
N VAL A 108 17.01 -8.82 -2.49
CA VAL A 108 17.72 -7.69 -1.88
C VAL A 108 16.71 -6.66 -1.38
N GLU A 109 16.85 -6.25 -0.12
CA GLU A 109 16.02 -5.21 0.50
C GLU A 109 16.23 -3.86 -0.17
N THR A 110 15.11 -3.19 -0.52
CA THR A 110 15.14 -1.88 -1.19
C THR A 110 15.02 -0.70 -0.22
N GLY A 111 14.69 -0.96 1.06
CA GLY A 111 14.25 0.13 1.94
C GLY A 111 12.89 0.68 1.52
N SER A 112 12.56 1.90 1.96
CA SER A 112 11.29 2.55 1.62
C SER A 112 11.40 3.28 0.28
N CYS A 113 10.72 2.78 -0.73
CA CYS A 113 10.77 3.24 -2.11
C CYS A 113 9.38 3.58 -2.64
N LEU A 114 9.33 4.28 -3.77
CA LEU A 114 8.11 4.52 -4.52
C LEU A 114 7.84 3.35 -5.48
N TRP A 115 6.65 2.80 -5.40
CA TRP A 115 6.17 1.68 -6.20
C TRP A 115 4.92 2.08 -6.99
N VAL A 116 4.73 1.44 -8.13
CA VAL A 116 3.47 1.44 -8.90
C VAL A 116 2.83 0.07 -8.77
N LEU A 117 1.53 0.10 -8.55
CA LEU A 117 0.67 -1.08 -8.51
C LEU A 117 -0.27 -1.07 -9.71
N ASP A 118 -0.47 -2.24 -10.28
CA ASP A 118 -1.36 -2.50 -11.39
C ASP A 118 -2.04 -3.85 -11.14
N GLU A 119 -3.32 -4.00 -11.50
CA GLU A 119 -4.05 -5.26 -11.32
C GLU A 119 -3.50 -6.42 -12.19
N THR A 120 -2.79 -6.09 -13.26
CA THR A 120 -2.36 -7.04 -14.28
C THR A 120 -0.88 -7.37 -14.23
N ASN A 121 -0.08 -6.50 -13.64
CA ASN A 121 1.37 -6.63 -13.58
C ASN A 121 1.86 -6.72 -12.14
N PRO A 122 2.99 -7.39 -11.90
CA PRO A 122 3.64 -7.34 -10.60
C PRO A 122 3.97 -5.90 -10.18
N PRO A 123 4.01 -5.60 -8.87
CA PRO A 123 4.44 -4.31 -8.37
C PRO A 123 5.81 -3.92 -8.93
N GLN A 124 5.93 -2.67 -9.39
CA GLN A 124 7.18 -2.14 -9.95
C GLN A 124 7.72 -1.03 -9.05
N MET A 125 8.97 -1.16 -8.63
CA MET A 125 9.69 -0.04 -8.00
C MET A 125 10.05 0.97 -9.09
N VAL A 126 9.58 2.20 -8.93
CA VAL A 126 9.78 3.27 -9.92
C VAL A 126 10.77 4.33 -9.46
N HIS A 127 11.00 4.44 -8.17
CA HIS A 127 11.99 5.35 -7.61
C HIS A 127 12.51 4.87 -6.26
N ASP A 128 13.84 4.81 -6.14
CA ASP A 128 14.57 4.56 -4.91
C ASP A 128 15.31 5.84 -4.52
N PRO A 129 14.79 6.60 -3.53
CA PRO A 129 15.39 7.89 -3.17
C PRO A 129 16.81 7.82 -2.63
N TRP A 130 17.17 6.71 -2.00
CA TRP A 130 18.53 6.46 -1.49
C TRP A 130 19.00 5.10 -1.98
N SER A 131 19.44 5.09 -3.23
CA SER A 131 19.84 3.87 -3.92
C SER A 131 21.04 3.17 -3.24
N GLY A 132 21.04 1.84 -3.31
CA GLY A 132 22.09 0.97 -2.81
C GLY A 132 21.63 0.01 -1.71
N LEU A 133 22.48 -1.01 -1.48
CA LEU A 133 22.19 -2.08 -0.53
C LEU A 133 22.09 -1.54 0.90
N ASN A 134 21.04 -1.98 1.61
CA ASN A 134 20.77 -1.64 3.01
C ASN A 134 20.55 -0.15 3.30
N ASN A 135 20.36 0.68 2.29
CA ASN A 135 19.95 2.06 2.47
C ASN A 135 18.44 2.13 2.70
N ASN A 136 18.01 3.10 3.49
CA ASN A 136 16.60 3.31 3.76
C ASN A 136 16.31 4.81 3.76
N SER A 137 15.65 5.24 2.72
CA SER A 137 15.25 6.65 2.56
C SER A 137 14.22 7.12 3.58
N ASN A 138 13.57 6.19 4.30
CA ASN A 138 12.43 6.48 5.16
C ASN A 138 11.32 7.28 4.44
N ALA A 139 11.17 7.05 3.13
CA ALA A 139 10.15 7.70 2.32
C ALA A 139 8.76 7.54 2.96
N GLY A 140 7.95 8.59 2.90
CA GLY A 140 6.59 8.62 3.44
C GLY A 140 6.46 8.66 4.96
N THR A 141 7.55 8.68 5.72
CA THR A 141 7.50 8.75 7.19
C THR A 141 6.89 10.06 7.69
N PHE A 142 7.08 11.14 6.96
CA PHE A 142 6.66 12.48 7.34
C PHE A 142 5.59 13.06 6.39
N GLY A 143 4.51 12.33 6.10
CA GLY A 143 3.40 12.93 5.38
C GLY A 143 2.77 12.13 4.23
N GLY A 144 3.22 10.91 3.98
CA GLY A 144 2.63 10.06 2.93
C GLY A 144 2.92 10.56 1.51
N LEU A 145 1.95 10.38 0.62
CA LEU A 145 2.01 10.72 -0.80
C LEU A 145 1.03 11.85 -1.12
N VAL A 146 1.46 12.81 -1.90
CA VAL A 146 0.60 13.85 -2.52
C VAL A 146 0.77 13.75 -4.02
N VAL A 147 -0.35 13.70 -4.74
CA VAL A 147 -0.35 13.49 -6.19
C VAL A 147 -0.99 14.66 -6.90
N SER A 148 -0.35 15.12 -7.97
CA SER A 148 -0.91 15.98 -9.00
C SER A 148 -1.15 15.19 -10.28
N GLU A 149 -1.65 15.84 -11.32
CA GLU A 149 -1.90 15.21 -12.63
C GLU A 149 -0.66 14.53 -13.23
N HIS A 150 0.54 15.06 -12.97
CA HIS A 150 1.78 14.60 -13.60
C HIS A 150 2.92 14.31 -12.63
N GLN A 151 2.71 14.49 -11.33
CA GLN A 151 3.76 14.33 -10.33
C GLN A 151 3.26 13.71 -9.04
N VAL A 152 4.14 12.92 -8.44
CA VAL A 152 3.99 12.40 -7.08
C VAL A 152 5.02 13.10 -6.20
N PHE A 153 4.57 13.66 -5.08
CA PHE A 153 5.41 14.32 -4.09
C PHE A 153 5.42 13.51 -2.80
N PHE A 154 6.58 13.39 -2.21
CA PHE A 154 6.76 12.73 -0.92
C PHE A 154 8.04 13.23 -0.24
N ILE A 155 8.19 12.97 1.05
CA ILE A 155 9.41 13.29 1.80
C ILE A 155 10.24 12.03 1.91
N ALA A 156 11.53 12.14 1.55
CA ALA A 156 12.49 11.05 1.68
C ALA A 156 13.91 11.58 1.93
N ASN A 157 14.77 10.72 2.46
CA ASN A 157 16.19 10.97 2.63
C ASN A 157 16.93 10.39 1.42
N ASP A 158 17.80 11.19 0.80
CA ASP A 158 18.65 10.81 -0.33
C ASP A 158 20.05 10.30 0.07
N GLY A 159 20.32 10.25 1.38
CA GLY A 159 21.60 9.86 1.94
C GLY A 159 22.65 10.98 1.99
N THR A 160 22.32 12.17 1.48
CA THR A 160 23.26 13.31 1.43
C THR A 160 22.72 14.57 2.10
N THR A 161 21.50 14.95 1.79
CA THR A 161 20.89 16.21 2.26
C THR A 161 19.90 16.03 3.41
N GLY A 162 19.53 14.78 3.71
CA GLY A 162 18.56 14.46 4.75
C GLY A 162 17.15 14.29 4.20
N HIS A 163 16.12 14.56 5.03
CA HIS A 163 14.73 14.43 4.61
C HIS A 163 14.24 15.69 3.92
N GLU A 164 13.95 15.58 2.64
CA GLU A 164 13.47 16.67 1.79
C GLU A 164 12.27 16.24 0.96
N TRP A 165 11.52 17.25 0.45
CA TRP A 165 10.50 17.00 -0.55
C TRP A 165 11.14 16.55 -1.87
N GLN A 166 10.67 15.43 -2.37
CA GLN A 166 11.02 14.89 -3.66
C GLN A 166 9.80 14.86 -4.57
N ALA A 167 10.02 15.05 -5.85
CA ALA A 167 9.01 14.97 -6.88
C ALA A 167 9.40 13.89 -7.88
N PHE A 168 8.49 12.98 -8.15
CA PHE A 168 8.61 12.00 -9.21
C PHE A 168 7.62 12.36 -10.31
N SER A 169 8.12 12.56 -11.53
CA SER A 169 7.26 12.86 -12.68
C SER A 169 6.79 11.57 -13.33
N HIS A 170 5.51 11.52 -13.64
CA HIS A 170 4.90 10.45 -14.39
C HIS A 170 4.05 11.01 -15.52
N GLY A 171 3.87 10.25 -16.58
CA GLY A 171 3.06 10.65 -17.73
C GLY A 171 2.58 9.43 -18.49
N SER A 172 1.58 9.64 -19.35
CA SER A 172 1.12 8.63 -20.29
C SER A 172 1.28 9.20 -21.69
N LEU A 173 1.99 8.50 -22.56
CA LEU A 173 1.98 8.74 -23.99
C LEU A 173 1.38 7.50 -24.67
N ASN A 174 0.25 7.68 -25.35
CA ASN A 174 -0.43 6.61 -26.11
C ASN A 174 -0.86 5.39 -25.25
N GLY A 175 -1.17 5.59 -23.96
CA GLY A 175 -1.60 4.51 -23.06
C GLY A 175 -0.46 3.69 -22.47
N GLU A 176 0.79 4.04 -22.74
CA GLU A 176 1.95 3.47 -22.06
C GLU A 176 2.48 4.45 -21.00
N TRP A 177 2.80 3.94 -19.83
CA TRP A 177 3.35 4.74 -18.74
C TRP A 177 4.80 5.08 -19.02
N LEU A 178 5.10 6.36 -19.09
CA LEU A 178 6.48 6.84 -19.15
C LEU A 178 6.92 7.25 -17.74
N ILE A 179 7.90 6.55 -17.22
CA ILE A 179 8.60 6.86 -15.99
C ILE A 179 9.85 7.65 -16.37
N TRP A 180 9.94 8.90 -15.95
CA TRP A 180 11.10 9.74 -16.18
C TRP A 180 11.98 9.73 -14.92
N PRO A 181 13.22 9.27 -14.99
CA PRO A 181 14.16 9.50 -13.88
C PRO A 181 14.34 11.01 -13.70
N ALA A 182 14.34 11.44 -12.45
CA ALA A 182 14.63 12.82 -12.06
C ALA A 182 16.07 13.20 -12.38
#